data_76fb5668948710e04a75b6cbb5b29840
#
_entry.id   76fb5668948710e04a75b6cbb5b29840
#
_cell.length_a   1.000
_cell.length_b   1.000
_cell.length_c   1.000
_cell.angle_alpha   90.00
_cell.angle_beta   90.00
_cell.angle_gamma   90.00
#
_symmetry.space_group_name_H-M   'P 1'
#
loop_
_entity.id
_entity.type
_entity.pdbx_description
1 polymer ?
#
loop_
_entity_poly.entity_id
_entity_poly.type
_entity_poly.pdbx_seq_one_letter_code
_entity_poly.pdbx_strand_id
1 'polypeptide(L)'
;MPKIAGVNSLGVLLAALAMWIIGFVWYGVLFSDAWMAANMYTPEMFEGQSGLWMPAGFVVALLLSFGLAWHMKQKSISKLDTAALFGLWMALLIGVPLMMYGYVYSPHHSWELLLIASGYTVATFVAACAVVSLFD
;
A
#
# COMPACT_ATOMS: atom_id res chain seq x y z
N MET A 1 -7.17 -15.87 16.67
CA MET A 1 -7.31 -14.43 16.81
C MET A 1 -8.76 -14.02 16.60
N PRO A 2 -9.21 -12.99 17.33
CA PRO A 2 -10.59 -12.55 17.17
C PRO A 2 -10.84 -12.00 15.76
N LYS A 3 -12.07 -12.16 15.30
CA LYS A 3 -12.53 -11.63 14.02
C LYS A 3 -13.23 -10.30 14.23
N ILE A 4 -12.95 -9.34 13.37
CA ILE A 4 -13.61 -8.04 13.35
C ILE A 4 -14.37 -7.93 12.04
N ALA A 5 -15.69 -7.79 12.11
CA ALA A 5 -16.57 -7.77 10.93
C ALA A 5 -16.38 -9.00 10.03
N GLY A 6 -16.14 -10.16 10.63
CA GLY A 6 -15.90 -11.41 9.93
C GLY A 6 -14.49 -11.62 9.41
N VAL A 7 -13.59 -10.65 9.65
CA VAL A 7 -12.22 -10.67 9.11
C VAL A 7 -11.24 -11.11 10.21
N ASN A 8 -10.30 -11.99 9.86
CA ASN A 8 -9.29 -12.45 10.79
C ASN A 8 -8.32 -11.31 11.11
N SER A 9 -8.26 -10.88 12.36
CA SER A 9 -7.45 -9.74 12.79
C SER A 9 -5.95 -10.00 12.65
N LEU A 10 -5.51 -11.24 12.84
CA LEU A 10 -4.09 -11.58 12.65
C LEU A 10 -3.69 -11.46 11.18
N GLY A 11 -4.54 -11.91 10.28
CA GLY A 11 -4.30 -11.78 8.85
C GLY A 11 -4.18 -10.31 8.43
N VAL A 12 -5.06 -9.46 8.94
CA VAL A 12 -5.02 -8.02 8.67
C VAL A 12 -3.74 -7.40 9.22
N LEU A 13 -3.36 -7.76 10.46
CA LEU A 13 -2.16 -7.22 11.09
C LEU A 13 -0.90 -7.60 10.29
N LEU A 14 -0.79 -8.84 9.89
CA LEU A 14 0.36 -9.31 9.11
C LEU A 14 0.38 -8.73 7.70
N ALA A 15 -0.79 -8.56 7.09
CA ALA A 15 -0.89 -7.89 5.78
C ALA A 15 -0.43 -6.44 5.88
N ALA A 16 -0.86 -5.73 6.92
CA ALA A 16 -0.43 -4.34 7.16
C ALA A 16 1.08 -4.26 7.38
N LEU A 17 1.64 -5.20 8.12
CA LEU A 17 3.08 -5.26 8.35
C LEU A 17 3.83 -5.49 7.03
N ALA A 18 3.33 -6.38 6.18
CA ALA A 18 3.91 -6.62 4.87
C ALA A 18 3.88 -5.35 4.00
N MET A 19 2.75 -4.64 3.98
CA MET A 19 2.63 -3.38 3.24
C MET A 19 3.63 -2.34 3.76
N TRP A 20 3.77 -2.24 5.06
CA TRP A 20 4.66 -1.26 5.68
C TRP A 20 6.13 -1.57 5.37
N ILE A 21 6.52 -2.83 5.44
CA ILE A 21 7.88 -3.27 5.09
C ILE A 21 8.15 -3.02 3.60
N ILE A 22 7.21 -3.36 2.72
CA ILE A 22 7.34 -3.08 1.29
C ILE A 22 7.52 -1.58 1.05
N GLY A 23 6.77 -0.74 1.76
CA GLY A 23 6.90 0.71 1.66
C GLY A 23 8.29 1.20 2.05
N PHE A 24 8.82 0.67 3.14
CA PHE A 24 10.16 1.01 3.57
C PHE A 24 11.21 0.62 2.52
N VAL A 25 11.12 -0.60 2.00
CA VAL A 25 12.05 -1.08 0.97
C VAL A 25 11.90 -0.28 -0.32
N TRP A 26 10.66 -0.02 -0.73
CA TRP A 26 10.35 0.66 -1.99
C TRP A 26 10.87 2.09 -2.01
N TYR A 27 10.50 2.87 -0.99
CA TYR A 27 10.85 4.29 -0.93
C TYR A 27 12.14 4.57 -0.17
N GLY A 28 12.57 3.69 0.70
CA GLY A 28 13.76 3.90 1.50
C GLY A 28 15.02 3.26 0.94
N VAL A 29 14.88 2.24 0.09
CA VAL A 29 16.02 1.48 -0.43
C VAL A 29 16.07 1.50 -1.95
N LEU A 30 14.99 1.02 -2.62
CA LEU A 30 15.02 0.81 -4.07
C LEU A 30 14.89 2.10 -4.87
N PHE A 31 13.96 2.98 -4.48
CA PHE A 31 13.61 4.17 -5.27
C PHE A 31 13.79 5.47 -4.50
N SER A 32 14.58 5.44 -3.42
CA SER A 32 14.76 6.61 -2.57
C SER A 32 15.25 7.83 -3.36
N ASP A 33 16.31 7.67 -4.13
CA ASP A 33 16.88 8.78 -4.89
C ASP A 33 15.92 9.26 -5.98
N ALA A 34 15.30 8.33 -6.71
CA ALA A 34 14.37 8.67 -7.78
C ALA A 34 13.12 9.37 -7.22
N TRP A 35 12.62 8.89 -6.08
CA TRP A 35 11.46 9.47 -5.42
C TRP A 35 11.74 10.88 -4.92
N MET A 36 12.88 11.09 -4.28
CA MET A 36 13.27 12.41 -3.80
C MET A 36 13.49 13.38 -4.95
N ALA A 37 14.17 12.93 -6.00
CA ALA A 37 14.41 13.77 -7.19
C ALA A 37 13.10 14.15 -7.89
N ALA A 38 12.19 13.18 -8.05
CA ALA A 38 10.90 13.42 -8.71
C ALA A 38 10.02 14.41 -7.95
N ASN A 39 10.12 14.44 -6.61
CA ASN A 39 9.39 15.37 -5.76
C ASN A 39 10.17 16.67 -5.49
N MET A 40 11.41 16.75 -5.94
CA MET A 40 12.31 17.85 -5.64
C MET A 40 12.55 18.01 -4.13
N TYR A 41 12.59 16.89 -3.41
CA TYR A 41 12.86 16.87 -1.98
C TYR A 41 14.35 16.90 -1.71
N THR A 42 14.74 17.57 -0.62
CA THR A 42 16.10 17.56 -0.12
C THR A 42 16.11 16.94 1.28
N PRO A 43 17.24 16.36 1.73
CA PRO A 43 17.31 15.79 3.08
C PRO A 43 16.95 16.80 4.17
N GLU A 44 17.27 18.09 3.98
CA GLU A 44 16.98 19.15 4.93
C GLU A 44 15.48 19.35 5.17
N MET A 45 14.64 19.04 4.18
CA MET A 45 13.20 19.14 4.31
C MET A 45 12.63 18.17 5.34
N PHE A 46 13.36 17.09 5.63
CA PHE A 46 12.92 16.08 6.60
C PHE A 46 13.51 16.29 7.98
N GLU A 47 14.40 17.26 8.15
CA GLU A 47 14.99 17.55 9.45
C GLU A 47 13.92 18.15 10.38
N GLY A 48 13.96 17.73 11.64
CA GLY A 48 13.02 18.21 12.65
C GLY A 48 11.63 17.60 12.59
N GLN A 49 11.37 16.68 11.67
CA GLN A 49 10.09 16.00 11.62
C GLN A 49 9.93 15.02 12.77
N SER A 50 8.70 14.87 13.26
CA SER A 50 8.39 13.93 14.32
C SER A 50 8.62 12.49 13.87
N GLY A 51 9.22 11.67 14.74
CA GLY A 51 9.34 10.23 14.50
C GLY A 51 8.02 9.49 14.45
N LEU A 52 6.91 10.14 14.82
CA LEU A 52 5.58 9.55 14.77
C LEU A 52 5.05 9.38 13.33
N TRP A 53 5.63 10.09 12.37
CA TRP A 53 5.21 9.94 10.97
C TRP A 53 5.51 8.54 10.41
N MET A 54 6.58 7.90 10.87
CA MET A 54 6.90 6.54 10.41
C MET A 54 5.84 5.52 10.83
N PRO A 55 5.49 5.38 12.13
CA PRO A 55 4.41 4.47 12.52
C PRO A 55 3.02 4.91 12.03
N ALA A 56 2.82 6.19 11.73
CA ALA A 56 1.55 6.65 11.15
C ALA A 56 1.25 5.95 9.82
N GLY A 57 2.27 5.64 9.03
CA GLY A 57 2.11 4.86 7.81
C GLY A 57 1.58 3.45 8.07
N PHE A 58 1.91 2.86 9.21
CA PHE A 58 1.37 1.56 9.59
C PHE A 58 -0.14 1.62 9.84
N VAL A 59 -0.64 2.71 10.41
CA VAL A 59 -2.09 2.90 10.61
C VAL A 59 -2.80 2.94 9.25
N VAL A 60 -2.23 3.62 8.26
CA VAL A 60 -2.78 3.62 6.90
C VAL A 60 -2.80 2.20 6.32
N ALA A 61 -1.71 1.46 6.51
CA ALA A 61 -1.61 0.07 6.05
C ALA A 61 -2.66 -0.81 6.73
N LEU A 62 -2.96 -0.59 8.01
CA LEU A 62 -4.03 -1.31 8.72
C LEU A 62 -5.39 -1.05 8.09
N LEU A 63 -5.70 0.21 7.79
CA LEU A 63 -6.96 0.58 7.16
C LEU A 63 -7.09 -0.06 5.77
N LEU A 64 -6.06 0.00 4.97
CA LEU A 64 -6.05 -0.60 3.63
C LEU A 64 -6.19 -2.11 3.70
N SER A 65 -5.42 -2.75 4.57
CA SER A 65 -5.45 -4.21 4.74
C SER A 65 -6.80 -4.70 5.23
N PHE A 66 -7.41 -3.98 6.18
CA PHE A 66 -8.75 -4.30 6.65
C PHE A 66 -9.77 -4.16 5.52
N GLY A 67 -9.70 -3.06 4.77
CA GLY A 67 -10.63 -2.83 3.65
C GLY A 67 -10.52 -3.91 2.59
N LEU A 68 -9.32 -4.29 2.20
CA LEU A 68 -9.11 -5.37 1.24
C LEU A 68 -9.61 -6.70 1.77
N ALA A 69 -9.30 -7.01 3.04
CA ALA A 69 -9.73 -8.26 3.66
C ALA A 69 -11.25 -8.34 3.76
N TRP A 70 -11.91 -7.24 4.13
CA TRP A 70 -13.37 -7.18 4.23
C TRP A 70 -14.02 -7.43 2.86
N HIS A 71 -13.49 -6.80 1.82
CA HIS A 71 -14.02 -7.01 0.46
C HIS A 71 -13.78 -8.45 -0.02
N MET A 72 -12.63 -9.03 0.29
CA MET A 72 -12.37 -10.44 -0.01
C MET A 72 -13.40 -11.34 0.67
N LYS A 73 -13.71 -11.05 1.92
CA LYS A 73 -14.71 -11.82 2.68
C LYS A 73 -16.08 -11.74 2.02
N GLN A 74 -16.50 -10.54 1.59
CA GLN A 74 -17.79 -10.36 0.93
C GLN A 74 -17.89 -11.14 -0.38
N LYS A 75 -16.77 -11.34 -1.07
CA LYS A 75 -16.70 -12.06 -2.32
C LYS A 75 -16.31 -13.52 -2.16
N SER A 76 -16.17 -13.99 -0.92
CA SER A 76 -15.76 -15.37 -0.59
C SER A 76 -14.42 -15.76 -1.23
N ILE A 77 -13.49 -14.82 -1.27
CA ILE A 77 -12.13 -15.05 -1.80
C ILE A 77 -11.25 -15.57 -0.66
N SER A 78 -10.73 -16.79 -0.82
CA SER A 78 -9.86 -17.42 0.18
C SER A 78 -8.65 -18.11 -0.43
N LYS A 79 -8.63 -18.34 -1.74
CA LYS A 79 -7.50 -18.96 -2.41
C LYS A 79 -6.41 -17.93 -2.72
N LEU A 80 -5.16 -18.35 -2.59
CA LEU A 80 -4.01 -17.47 -2.77
C LEU A 80 -3.98 -16.82 -4.16
N ASP A 81 -4.18 -17.60 -5.21
CA ASP A 81 -4.15 -17.09 -6.58
C ASP A 81 -5.27 -16.09 -6.86
N THR A 82 -6.47 -16.40 -6.41
CA THR A 82 -7.65 -15.52 -6.57
C THR A 82 -7.46 -14.25 -5.75
N ALA A 83 -6.91 -14.35 -4.55
CA ALA A 83 -6.64 -13.20 -3.69
C ALA A 83 -5.60 -12.28 -4.31
N ALA A 84 -4.51 -12.83 -4.84
CA ALA A 84 -3.48 -12.04 -5.50
C ALA A 84 -4.05 -11.30 -6.71
N LEU A 85 -4.87 -11.98 -7.51
CA LEU A 85 -5.53 -11.37 -8.67
C LEU A 85 -6.51 -10.27 -8.25
N PHE A 86 -7.25 -10.50 -7.18
CA PHE A 86 -8.14 -9.46 -6.61
C PHE A 86 -7.35 -8.23 -6.20
N GLY A 87 -6.23 -8.41 -5.51
CA GLY A 87 -5.34 -7.31 -5.13
C GLY A 87 -4.83 -6.53 -6.33
N LEU A 88 -4.44 -7.25 -7.39
CA LEU A 88 -3.99 -6.63 -8.63
C LEU A 88 -5.07 -5.76 -9.26
N TRP A 89 -6.30 -6.29 -9.38
CA TRP A 89 -7.42 -5.52 -9.95
C TRP A 89 -7.79 -4.33 -9.09
N MET A 90 -7.81 -4.48 -7.76
CA MET A 90 -8.09 -3.35 -6.86
C MET A 90 -7.04 -2.27 -6.98
N ALA A 91 -5.76 -2.65 -7.11
CA ALA A 91 -4.68 -1.68 -7.30
C ALA A 91 -4.83 -0.95 -8.64
N LEU A 92 -5.07 -1.66 -9.72
CA LEU A 92 -5.12 -1.07 -11.05
C LEU A 92 -6.36 -0.21 -11.29
N LEU A 93 -7.50 -0.60 -10.70
CA LEU A 93 -8.77 0.05 -11.00
C LEU A 93 -9.19 1.09 -9.95
N ILE A 94 -8.63 1.04 -8.75
CA ILE A 94 -8.96 1.97 -7.67
C ILE A 94 -7.72 2.71 -7.15
N GLY A 95 -6.69 1.97 -6.73
CA GLY A 95 -5.50 2.57 -6.14
C GLY A 95 -4.73 3.47 -7.09
N VAL A 96 -4.39 2.96 -8.25
CA VAL A 96 -3.65 3.71 -9.27
C VAL A 96 -4.45 4.91 -9.79
N PRO A 97 -5.74 4.76 -10.16
CA PRO A 97 -6.52 5.92 -10.58
C PRO A 97 -6.62 7.02 -9.54
N LEU A 98 -6.72 6.68 -8.24
CA LEU A 98 -6.71 7.69 -7.18
C LEU A 98 -5.40 8.49 -7.16
N MET A 99 -4.28 7.83 -7.40
CA MET A 99 -2.99 8.52 -7.47
C MET A 99 -2.83 9.35 -8.74
N MET A 100 -3.53 8.98 -9.81
CA MET A 100 -3.49 9.73 -11.05
C MET A 100 -4.04 11.14 -10.91
N TYR A 101 -4.91 11.38 -9.94
CA TYR A 101 -5.37 12.75 -9.65
C TYR A 101 -4.19 13.64 -9.27
N GLY A 102 -3.27 13.15 -8.47
CA GLY A 102 -2.07 13.89 -8.12
C GLY A 102 -1.20 14.20 -9.33
N TYR A 103 -1.10 13.27 -10.26
CA TYR A 103 -0.37 13.49 -11.51
C TYR A 103 -1.04 14.56 -12.38
N VAL A 104 -2.37 14.44 -12.56
CA VAL A 104 -3.12 15.32 -13.46
C VAL A 104 -3.18 16.75 -12.95
N TYR A 105 -3.43 16.93 -11.65
CA TYR A 105 -3.68 18.25 -11.06
C TYR A 105 -2.46 18.88 -10.41
N SER A 106 -1.31 18.23 -10.48
CA SER A 106 -0.06 18.81 -9.99
C SER A 106 0.52 19.76 -11.05
N PRO A 107 1.12 20.87 -10.64
CA PRO A 107 1.81 21.76 -11.60
C PRO A 107 3.00 21.06 -12.26
N HIS A 108 3.54 20.05 -11.61
CA HIS A 108 4.66 19.27 -12.14
C HIS A 108 4.18 17.84 -12.40
N HIS A 109 3.97 17.51 -13.67
CA HIS A 109 3.44 16.20 -14.06
C HIS A 109 4.57 15.16 -14.14
N SER A 110 4.99 14.64 -12.99
CA SER A 110 6.06 13.65 -12.92
C SER A 110 5.53 12.24 -13.18
N TRP A 111 5.74 11.75 -14.40
CA TRP A 111 5.38 10.38 -14.75
C TRP A 111 6.24 9.35 -14.01
N GLU A 112 7.49 9.71 -13.67
CA GLU A 112 8.37 8.85 -12.87
C GLU A 112 7.78 8.61 -11.49
N LEU A 113 7.32 9.68 -10.84
CA LEU A 113 6.66 9.57 -9.55
C LEU A 113 5.40 8.72 -9.62
N LEU A 114 4.61 8.89 -10.67
CA LEU A 114 3.40 8.10 -10.89
C LEU A 114 3.75 6.61 -11.04
N LEU A 115 4.79 6.28 -11.80
CA LEU A 115 5.22 4.89 -11.98
C LEU A 115 5.72 4.27 -10.67
N ILE A 116 6.50 5.01 -9.90
CA ILE A 116 7.00 4.53 -8.61
C ILE A 116 5.83 4.25 -7.66
N ALA A 117 4.91 5.18 -7.53
CA ALA A 117 3.75 5.05 -6.66
C ALA A 117 2.80 3.95 -7.14
N SER A 118 2.60 3.82 -8.45
CA SER A 118 1.73 2.78 -9.01
C SER A 118 2.31 1.39 -8.79
N GLY A 119 3.62 1.22 -8.99
CA GLY A 119 4.31 -0.03 -8.71
C GLY A 119 4.19 -0.41 -7.23
N TYR A 120 4.37 0.54 -6.35
CA TYR A 120 4.20 0.34 -4.92
C TYR A 120 2.77 -0.14 -4.59
N THR A 121 1.78 0.53 -5.16
CA THR A 121 0.37 0.18 -4.91
C THR A 121 0.05 -1.23 -5.37
N VAL A 122 0.51 -1.61 -6.56
CA VAL A 122 0.32 -2.97 -7.08
C VAL A 122 1.00 -3.98 -6.16
N ALA A 123 2.26 -3.76 -5.81
CA ALA A 123 3.02 -4.68 -4.98
C ALA A 123 2.37 -4.87 -3.60
N THR A 124 1.95 -3.77 -2.97
CA THR A 124 1.38 -3.83 -1.63
C THR A 124 -0.02 -4.44 -1.61
N PHE A 125 -0.86 -4.12 -2.58
CA PHE A 125 -2.21 -4.67 -2.65
C PHE A 125 -2.18 -6.17 -2.91
N VAL A 126 -1.35 -6.61 -3.84
CA VAL A 126 -1.19 -8.04 -4.13
C VAL A 126 -0.65 -8.77 -2.90
N ALA A 127 0.39 -8.23 -2.27
CA ALA A 127 0.98 -8.86 -1.09
C ALA A 127 -0.01 -8.92 0.08
N ALA A 128 -0.74 -7.83 0.34
CA ALA A 128 -1.71 -7.80 1.43
C ALA A 128 -2.82 -8.82 1.23
N CYS A 129 -3.39 -8.89 0.04
CA CYS A 129 -4.44 -9.85 -0.27
C CYS A 129 -3.93 -11.29 -0.19
N ALA A 130 -2.71 -11.55 -0.65
CA ALA A 130 -2.10 -12.85 -0.55
C ALA A 130 -1.92 -13.27 0.92
N VAL A 131 -1.40 -12.37 1.76
CA VAL A 131 -1.22 -12.65 3.18
C VAL A 131 -2.56 -12.93 3.86
N VAL A 132 -3.57 -12.09 3.61
CA VAL A 132 -4.91 -12.30 4.20
C VAL A 132 -5.46 -13.67 3.82
N SER A 133 -5.28 -14.11 2.58
CA SER A 133 -5.80 -15.40 2.12
C SER A 133 -5.22 -16.59 2.90
N LEU A 134 -4.03 -16.45 3.46
CA LEU A 134 -3.37 -17.51 4.22
C LEU A 134 -4.02 -17.72 5.59
N PHE A 135 -4.85 -16.79 6.06
CA PHE A 135 -5.49 -16.82 7.36
C PHE A 135 -7.01 -16.97 7.32
N ASP A 136 -7.53 -17.24 6.15
CA ASP A 136 -8.97 -17.50 5.98
C ASP A 136 -9.32 -18.98 6.10
#